data_26f739601300fa91febe885a80c8cb18
#
_entry.id   26f739601300fa91febe885a80c8cb18
#
_cell.length_a   1.000
_cell.length_b   1.000
_cell.length_c   1.000
_cell.angle_alpha   90.00
_cell.angle_beta   90.00
_cell.angle_gamma   90.00
#
_symmetry.space_group_name_H-M   'P 1'
#
loop_
_entity.id
_entity.type
_entity.pdbx_description
1 polymer ?
#
loop_
_entity_poly.entity_id
_entity_poly.type
_entity_poly.pdbx_seq_one_letter_code
_entity_poly.pdbx_strand_id
1 'polypeptide(L)'
;MVGKVILGVVAGMVIVAAGVFAAYWHNNTHWYDNYKKAMKKVGAEEKQTVLPSGAVINYGEVANDKPPLLLIHGQMSMWEDYALVLPELSKKWHVYAVDVYGHGESTHEESLYYLDTNGDDLIWFIDHVIGAPTVV
;
A
#
# COMPACT_ATOMS: atom_id res chain seq x y z
N MET A 1 -19.92 45.61 -27.64
CA MET A 1 -19.11 45.57 -26.41
C MET A 1 -19.44 44.34 -25.55
N VAL A 2 -20.68 44.05 -25.27
CA VAL A 2 -21.15 42.94 -24.41
C VAL A 2 -20.67 41.56 -24.92
N GLY A 3 -20.76 41.26 -26.22
CA GLY A 3 -20.32 39.96 -26.78
C GLY A 3 -18.83 39.65 -26.58
N LYS A 4 -17.97 40.66 -26.63
CA LYS A 4 -16.51 40.45 -26.39
C LYS A 4 -16.22 40.15 -24.92
N VAL A 5 -16.99 40.76 -24.01
CA VAL A 5 -16.86 40.51 -22.56
C VAL A 5 -17.33 39.08 -22.23
N ILE A 6 -18.49 38.67 -22.77
CA ILE A 6 -19.00 37.29 -22.59
C ILE A 6 -18.01 36.27 -23.13
N LEU A 7 -17.47 36.49 -24.32
CA LEU A 7 -16.48 35.59 -24.92
C LEU A 7 -15.21 35.49 -24.05
N GLY A 8 -14.74 36.60 -23.49
CA GLY A 8 -13.59 36.61 -22.58
C GLY A 8 -13.85 35.86 -21.27
N VAL A 9 -15.04 36.00 -20.70
CA VAL A 9 -15.44 35.26 -19.47
C VAL A 9 -15.53 33.77 -19.75
N VAL A 10 -16.17 33.36 -20.86
CA VAL A 10 -16.27 31.93 -21.24
C VAL A 10 -14.89 31.35 -21.51
N ALA A 11 -14.03 32.05 -22.24
CA ALA A 11 -12.66 31.60 -22.47
C ALA A 11 -11.86 31.43 -21.16
N GLY A 12 -12.01 32.38 -20.23
CA GLY A 12 -11.39 32.29 -18.90
C GLY A 12 -11.89 31.07 -18.11
N MET A 13 -13.20 30.80 -18.11
CA MET A 13 -13.76 29.63 -17.44
C MET A 13 -13.24 28.30 -18.05
N VAL A 14 -13.13 28.23 -19.38
CA VAL A 14 -12.58 27.03 -20.07
C VAL A 14 -11.13 26.82 -19.70
N ILE A 15 -10.31 27.87 -19.63
CA ILE A 15 -8.90 27.77 -19.22
C ILE A 15 -8.77 27.27 -17.79
N VAL A 16 -9.57 27.81 -16.88
CA VAL A 16 -9.58 27.37 -15.47
C VAL A 16 -10.02 25.90 -15.36
N ALA A 17 -11.10 25.52 -16.05
CA ALA A 17 -11.58 24.14 -16.05
C ALA A 17 -10.53 23.15 -16.61
N ALA A 18 -9.87 23.54 -17.70
CA ALA A 18 -8.77 22.75 -18.27
C ALA A 18 -7.58 22.61 -17.31
N GLY A 19 -7.22 23.68 -16.61
CA GLY A 19 -6.16 23.66 -15.58
C GLY A 19 -6.50 22.75 -14.40
N VAL A 20 -7.72 22.85 -13.89
CA VAL A 20 -8.21 21.97 -12.80
C VAL A 20 -8.24 20.51 -13.25
N PHE A 21 -8.73 20.24 -14.46
CA PHE A 21 -8.74 18.89 -15.02
C PHE A 21 -7.32 18.33 -15.21
N ALA A 22 -6.40 19.14 -15.72
CA ALA A 22 -5.00 18.72 -15.89
C ALA A 22 -4.33 18.42 -14.54
N ALA A 23 -4.57 19.24 -13.52
CA ALA A 23 -4.07 19.01 -12.17
C ALA A 23 -4.66 17.75 -11.53
N TYR A 24 -5.97 17.54 -11.68
CA TYR A 24 -6.67 16.33 -11.24
C TYR A 24 -6.12 15.09 -11.95
N TRP A 25 -5.98 15.13 -13.27
CA TRP A 25 -5.43 14.04 -14.08
C TRP A 25 -3.99 13.71 -13.65
N HIS A 26 -3.14 14.73 -13.53
CA HIS A 26 -1.76 14.55 -13.08
C HIS A 26 -1.69 13.90 -11.70
N ASN A 27 -2.48 14.39 -10.75
CA ASN A 27 -2.49 13.84 -9.40
C ASN A 27 -2.96 12.37 -9.39
N ASN A 28 -4.02 12.05 -10.15
CA ASN A 28 -4.55 10.68 -10.23
C ASN A 28 -3.63 9.69 -10.96
N THR A 29 -2.82 10.16 -11.91
CA THR A 29 -1.89 9.29 -12.64
C THR A 29 -0.55 9.13 -11.93
N HIS A 30 -0.18 10.06 -11.02
CA HIS A 30 1.12 10.07 -10.34
C HIS A 30 1.03 9.89 -8.82
N TRP A 31 -0.16 9.58 -8.28
CA TRP A 31 -0.32 9.39 -6.84
C TRP A 31 0.59 8.28 -6.29
N TYR A 32 0.78 7.22 -7.06
CA TYR A 32 1.60 6.07 -6.68
C TYR A 32 3.12 6.39 -6.72
N ASP A 33 3.54 7.43 -7.44
CA ASP A 33 4.97 7.83 -7.48
C ASP A 33 5.50 8.26 -6.10
N ASN A 34 4.65 8.85 -5.27
CA ASN A 34 5.01 9.20 -3.90
C ASN A 34 5.19 7.95 -3.03
N TYR A 35 4.39 6.92 -3.23
CA TYR A 35 4.51 5.63 -2.54
C TYR A 35 5.83 4.96 -2.92
N LYS A 36 6.13 4.85 -4.21
CA LYS A 36 7.41 4.30 -4.71
C LYS A 36 8.61 5.04 -4.14
N LYS A 37 8.57 6.38 -4.10
CA LYS A 37 9.65 7.18 -3.51
C LYS A 37 9.81 6.93 -2.01
N ALA A 38 8.72 6.81 -1.26
CA ALA A 38 8.74 6.56 0.17
C ALA A 38 9.30 5.14 0.46
N MET A 39 8.83 4.13 -0.25
CA MET A 39 9.31 2.74 -0.15
C MET A 39 10.80 2.64 -0.47
N LYS A 40 11.23 3.23 -1.60
CA LYS A 40 12.64 3.25 -2.01
C LYS A 40 13.54 3.94 -0.98
N LYS A 41 13.06 5.01 -0.35
CA LYS A 41 13.82 5.78 0.66
C LYS A 41 14.21 4.93 1.87
N VAL A 42 13.40 3.95 2.23
CA VAL A 42 13.62 3.07 3.39
C VAL A 42 14.12 1.69 3.00
N GLY A 43 14.33 1.43 1.70
CA GLY A 43 14.75 0.13 1.22
C GLY A 43 13.69 -0.95 1.43
N ALA A 44 12.40 -0.58 1.30
CA ALA A 44 11.32 -1.57 1.35
C ALA A 44 11.43 -2.54 0.18
N GLU A 45 11.34 -3.83 0.46
CA GLU A 45 11.38 -4.92 -0.52
C GLU A 45 10.08 -5.70 -0.46
N GLU A 46 9.52 -6.00 -1.62
CA GLU A 46 8.38 -6.91 -1.75
C GLU A 46 8.87 -8.35 -1.79
N LYS A 47 8.23 -9.22 -1.02
CA LYS A 47 8.59 -10.63 -0.86
C LYS A 47 7.35 -11.50 -0.82
N GLN A 48 7.56 -12.79 -1.05
CA GLN A 48 6.51 -13.79 -0.94
C GLN A 48 7.00 -14.98 -0.11
N THR A 49 6.07 -15.58 0.64
CA THR A 49 6.29 -16.84 1.32
C THR A 49 5.19 -17.82 0.99
N VAL A 50 5.55 -19.11 0.84
CA VAL A 50 4.60 -20.18 0.60
C VAL A 50 4.34 -20.89 1.92
N LEU A 51 3.08 -20.97 2.32
CA LEU A 51 2.66 -21.66 3.54
C LEU A 51 2.58 -23.18 3.33
N PRO A 52 2.51 -23.98 4.41
CA PRO A 52 2.34 -25.44 4.32
C PRO A 52 1.08 -25.86 3.53
N SER A 53 0.05 -25.04 3.49
CA SER A 53 -1.16 -25.23 2.68
C SER A 53 -0.93 -25.12 1.17
N GLY A 54 0.20 -24.54 0.76
CA GLY A 54 0.50 -24.16 -0.62
C GLY A 54 0.02 -22.73 -0.98
N ALA A 55 -0.68 -22.07 -0.08
CA ALA A 55 -1.06 -20.66 -0.27
C ALA A 55 0.15 -19.73 -0.17
N VAL A 56 0.08 -18.58 -0.82
CA VAL A 56 1.13 -17.56 -0.84
C VAL A 56 0.68 -16.36 -0.03
N ILE A 57 1.52 -15.87 0.87
CA ILE A 57 1.42 -14.54 1.48
C ILE A 57 2.45 -13.64 0.82
N ASN A 58 1.97 -12.54 0.23
CA ASN A 58 2.78 -11.43 -0.26
C ASN A 58 2.96 -10.38 0.84
N TYR A 59 4.13 -9.79 0.94
CA TYR A 59 4.40 -8.78 1.96
C TYR A 59 5.52 -7.83 1.56
N GLY A 60 5.45 -6.60 2.06
CA GLY A 60 6.55 -5.66 2.05
C GLY A 60 7.37 -5.75 3.32
N GLU A 61 8.68 -5.67 3.22
CA GLU A 61 9.60 -5.68 4.36
C GLU A 61 10.52 -4.47 4.35
N VAL A 62 10.69 -3.82 5.51
CA VAL A 62 11.75 -2.84 5.75
C VAL A 62 12.68 -3.42 6.80
N ALA A 63 13.71 -4.13 6.32
CA ALA A 63 14.63 -4.87 7.15
C ALA A 63 15.58 -3.96 7.95
N ASN A 64 15.73 -4.25 9.23
CA ASN A 64 16.71 -3.62 10.12
C ASN A 64 16.88 -4.49 11.39
N ASP A 65 17.68 -4.03 12.36
CA ASP A 65 18.02 -4.72 13.62
C ASP A 65 17.06 -4.44 14.80
N LYS A 66 15.89 -3.85 14.53
CA LYS A 66 14.92 -3.43 15.55
C LYS A 66 13.85 -4.49 15.79
N PRO A 67 13.07 -4.35 16.88
CA PRO A 67 11.95 -5.25 17.14
C PRO A 67 10.95 -5.28 15.96
N PRO A 68 10.35 -6.44 15.66
CA PRO A 68 9.42 -6.58 14.55
C PRO A 68 8.06 -5.94 14.81
N LEU A 69 7.50 -5.35 13.76
CA LEU A 69 6.14 -4.83 13.67
C LEU A 69 5.47 -5.42 12.44
N LEU A 70 4.34 -6.10 12.63
CA LEU A 70 3.50 -6.60 11.55
C LEU A 70 2.33 -5.65 11.32
N LEU A 71 2.17 -5.18 10.09
CA LEU A 71 1.04 -4.37 9.65
C LEU A 71 0.09 -5.22 8.83
N ILE A 72 -1.18 -5.22 9.19
CA ILE A 72 -2.26 -5.94 8.52
C ILE A 72 -3.27 -4.91 8.04
N HIS A 73 -3.51 -4.87 6.75
CA HIS A 73 -4.43 -3.90 6.16
C HIS A 73 -5.90 -4.29 6.30
N GLY A 74 -6.79 -3.34 6.07
CA GLY A 74 -8.23 -3.56 5.99
C GLY A 74 -8.69 -3.97 4.58
N GLN A 75 -10.01 -4.08 4.41
CA GLN A 75 -10.61 -4.41 3.12
C GLN A 75 -10.27 -3.36 2.04
N MET A 76 -10.08 -3.80 0.80
CA MET A 76 -9.74 -2.98 -0.37
C MET A 76 -8.39 -2.25 -0.27
N SER A 77 -7.46 -2.77 0.48
CA SER A 77 -6.13 -2.21 0.70
C SER A 77 -5.06 -3.26 0.36
N MET A 78 -3.80 -2.86 0.39
CA MET A 78 -2.63 -3.70 0.17
C MET A 78 -1.44 -3.18 0.98
N TRP A 79 -0.35 -3.93 1.05
CA TRP A 79 0.82 -3.57 1.85
C TRP A 79 1.44 -2.21 1.46
N GLU A 80 1.38 -1.82 0.18
CA GLU A 80 1.90 -0.53 -0.28
C GLU A 80 1.13 0.68 0.26
N ASP A 81 -0.09 0.51 0.75
CA ASP A 81 -0.84 1.61 1.37
C ASP A 81 -0.16 2.15 2.63
N TYR A 82 0.72 1.35 3.24
CA TYR A 82 1.58 1.80 4.32
C TYR A 82 2.81 2.61 3.88
N ALA A 83 3.09 2.71 2.57
CA ALA A 83 4.32 3.30 2.03
C ALA A 83 4.69 4.66 2.64
N LEU A 84 3.71 5.53 2.87
CA LEU A 84 3.97 6.88 3.38
C LEU A 84 4.33 6.89 4.87
N VAL A 85 3.97 5.88 5.64
CA VAL A 85 4.29 5.76 7.08
C VAL A 85 5.53 4.91 7.35
N LEU A 86 5.93 4.07 6.41
CA LEU A 86 7.13 3.23 6.54
C LEU A 86 8.38 4.02 6.94
N PRO A 87 8.66 5.24 6.42
CA PRO A 87 9.85 6.01 6.84
C PRO A 87 9.87 6.39 8.32
N GLU A 88 8.73 6.57 8.95
CA GLU A 88 8.66 6.86 10.38
C GLU A 88 8.68 5.58 11.21
N LEU A 89 7.96 4.54 10.78
CA LEU A 89 7.91 3.26 11.49
C LEU A 89 9.28 2.56 11.50
N SER A 90 10.00 2.56 10.38
CA SER A 90 11.32 1.93 10.26
C SER A 90 12.40 2.55 11.16
N LYS A 91 12.17 3.75 11.70
CA LYS A 91 13.06 4.34 12.70
C LYS A 91 13.06 3.56 14.03
N LYS A 92 12.00 2.81 14.32
CA LYS A 92 11.79 2.10 15.60
C LYS A 92 11.56 0.61 15.44
N TRP A 93 11.18 0.16 14.23
CA TRP A 93 10.72 -1.18 13.99
C TRP A 93 11.36 -1.80 12.74
N HIS A 94 11.58 -3.10 12.76
CA HIS A 94 11.67 -3.92 11.56
C HIS A 94 10.24 -4.17 11.08
N VAL A 95 9.89 -3.59 9.94
CA VAL A 95 8.47 -3.55 9.53
C VAL A 95 8.20 -4.64 8.51
N TYR A 96 7.15 -5.40 8.76
CA TYR A 96 6.48 -6.30 7.82
C TYR A 96 5.08 -5.78 7.56
N ALA A 97 4.65 -5.72 6.31
CA ALA A 97 3.30 -5.35 5.92
C ALA A 97 2.77 -6.41 4.96
N VAL A 98 1.77 -7.18 5.37
CA VAL A 98 1.25 -8.32 4.59
C VAL A 98 0.05 -7.92 3.77
N ASP A 99 -0.13 -8.58 2.62
CA ASP A 99 -1.40 -8.66 1.93
C ASP A 99 -2.19 -9.85 2.49
N VAL A 100 -3.40 -9.61 3.01
CA VAL A 100 -4.29 -10.70 3.38
C VAL A 100 -4.86 -11.38 2.12
N TYR A 101 -5.35 -12.60 2.24
CA TYR A 101 -5.90 -13.34 1.10
C TYR A 101 -6.96 -12.54 0.35
N GLY A 102 -6.95 -12.63 -0.99
CA GLY A 102 -7.80 -11.87 -1.88
C GLY A 102 -7.34 -10.43 -2.14
N HIS A 103 -6.16 -10.03 -1.63
CA HIS A 103 -5.60 -8.70 -1.83
C HIS A 103 -4.15 -8.80 -2.34
N GLY A 104 -3.72 -7.73 -3.02
CA GLY A 104 -2.37 -7.63 -3.57
C GLY A 104 -1.96 -8.86 -4.37
N GLU A 105 -0.75 -9.35 -4.12
CA GLU A 105 -0.19 -10.53 -4.78
C GLU A 105 -0.29 -11.80 -3.89
N SER A 106 -1.06 -11.77 -2.78
CA SER A 106 -1.38 -12.95 -1.99
C SER A 106 -2.39 -13.85 -2.71
N THR A 107 -2.54 -15.10 -2.27
CA THR A 107 -3.44 -16.07 -2.90
C THR A 107 -4.87 -15.57 -2.95
N HIS A 108 -5.49 -15.64 -4.15
CA HIS A 108 -6.89 -15.28 -4.43
C HIS A 108 -7.77 -16.51 -4.54
N GLU A 109 -7.99 -17.21 -3.44
CA GLU A 109 -8.88 -18.37 -3.36
C GLU A 109 -9.96 -18.14 -2.30
N GLU A 110 -11.23 -18.16 -2.68
CA GLU A 110 -12.36 -17.85 -1.79
C GLU A 110 -12.42 -18.70 -0.54
N SER A 111 -11.97 -19.95 -0.62
CA SER A 111 -11.90 -20.89 0.51
C SER A 111 -10.95 -20.42 1.63
N LEU A 112 -10.09 -19.43 1.37
CA LEU A 112 -9.13 -18.88 2.32
C LEU A 112 -9.57 -17.55 2.95
N TYR A 113 -10.69 -16.96 2.52
CA TYR A 113 -11.13 -15.61 2.96
C TYR A 113 -11.78 -15.59 4.35
N TYR A 114 -11.71 -16.69 5.08
CA TYR A 114 -12.24 -16.75 6.45
C TYR A 114 -11.24 -16.16 7.45
N LEU A 115 -11.78 -15.52 8.48
CA LEU A 115 -10.99 -14.86 9.51
C LEU A 115 -10.06 -15.85 10.24
N ASP A 116 -10.57 -17.03 10.58
CA ASP A 116 -9.79 -18.07 11.27
C ASP A 116 -8.60 -18.53 10.43
N THR A 117 -8.83 -18.79 9.13
CA THR A 117 -7.76 -19.20 8.19
C THR A 117 -6.68 -18.12 8.08
N ASN A 118 -7.09 -16.87 7.88
CA ASN A 118 -6.14 -15.75 7.83
C ASN A 118 -5.37 -15.61 9.15
N GLY A 119 -6.05 -15.77 10.29
CA GLY A 119 -5.44 -15.68 11.60
C GLY A 119 -4.37 -16.75 11.81
N ASP A 120 -4.69 -18.01 11.53
CA ASP A 120 -3.78 -19.14 11.69
C ASP A 120 -2.55 -19.00 10.78
N ASP A 121 -2.74 -18.58 9.53
CA ASP A 121 -1.65 -18.39 8.57
C ASP A 121 -0.78 -17.18 8.92
N LEU A 122 -1.33 -16.12 9.49
CA LEU A 122 -0.55 -14.99 10.00
C LEU A 122 0.24 -15.35 11.26
N ILE A 123 -0.29 -16.20 12.13
CA ILE A 123 0.46 -16.77 13.26
C ILE A 123 1.63 -17.60 12.73
N TRP A 124 1.38 -18.46 11.74
CA TRP A 124 2.45 -19.22 11.09
C TRP A 124 3.51 -18.31 10.48
N PHE A 125 3.11 -17.20 9.83
CA PHE A 125 4.02 -16.21 9.26
C PHE A 125 4.89 -15.56 10.35
N ILE A 126 4.31 -15.20 11.49
CA ILE A 126 5.06 -14.65 12.63
C ILE A 126 6.09 -15.66 13.12
N ASP A 127 5.69 -16.92 13.29
CA ASP A 127 6.56 -17.95 13.87
C ASP A 127 7.70 -18.38 12.94
N HIS A 128 7.48 -18.40 11.61
CA HIS A 128 8.41 -19.00 10.65
C HIS A 128 9.12 -18.00 9.75
N VAL A 129 8.51 -16.85 9.47
CA VAL A 129 9.12 -15.78 8.64
C VAL A 129 9.75 -14.71 9.50
N ILE A 130 9.04 -14.23 10.51
CA ILE A 130 9.56 -13.21 11.43
C ILE A 130 10.44 -13.86 12.51
N GLY A 131 9.99 -14.96 13.11
CA GLY A 131 10.75 -15.77 14.08
C GLY A 131 11.04 -15.10 15.41
N ALA A 132 10.28 -14.07 15.79
CA ALA A 132 10.46 -13.31 17.01
C ALA A 132 9.14 -12.76 17.56
N PRO A 133 9.06 -12.43 18.87
CA PRO A 133 7.90 -11.75 19.45
C PRO A 133 7.60 -10.45 18.67
N THR A 134 6.39 -10.35 18.14
CA THR A 134 5.99 -9.33 17.16
C THR A 134 4.85 -8.48 17.69
N VAL A 135 4.95 -7.16 17.49
CA VAL A 135 3.82 -6.25 17.69
C VAL A 135 2.94 -6.30 16.42
N VAL A 136 1.61 -6.37 16.59
CA VAL A 136 0.63 -6.38 15.49
C VAL A 136 -0.29 -5.18 15.63
#